data_3908ecbe995d6799138a047c8bd9fd48
#
_entry.id   3908ecbe995d6799138a047c8bd9fd48
#
_cell.length_a   1.000
_cell.length_b   1.000
_cell.length_c   1.000
_cell.angle_alpha   90.00
_cell.angle_beta   90.00
_cell.angle_gamma   90.00
#
_symmetry.space_group_name_H-M   'P 1'
#
loop_
_entity.id
_entity.type
_entity.pdbx_description
1 polymer ?
#
loop_
_entity_poly.entity_id
_entity_poly.type
_entity_poly.pdbx_seq_one_letter_code
_entity_poly.pdbx_strand_id
1 'polypeptide(L)'
;MEIRTLRADEIEVKVKQVGEKGAVALLYKTARTDMAVLDEAFGQNNWTNDYKEIKGNLYCGIGIRMADTGEYVWRWDCGIESRADDEGNEKKGEASDAFKRAGTRWGIGRELYTSPFIFLSVSTVAAGKDTKGRPRYALADKFASFSVKKIGYDENRRISELVIEDEKGNIVYTFPKVKQAAKPPAGAVKSSAPDEE
;
A
#
# COMPACT_ATOMS: atom_id res chain seq x y z
N MET A 1 -22.07 -9.20 -10.18
CA MET A 1 -21.20 -9.32 -9.00
C MET A 1 -20.13 -8.26 -9.07
N GLU A 2 -19.91 -7.52 -8.01
CA GLU A 2 -18.95 -6.41 -7.98
C GLU A 2 -17.84 -6.73 -6.98
N ILE A 3 -16.57 -6.56 -7.41
CA ILE A 3 -15.42 -6.67 -6.53
C ILE A 3 -15.33 -5.35 -5.75
N ARG A 4 -15.38 -5.43 -4.42
CA ARG A 4 -15.26 -4.26 -3.54
C ARG A 4 -13.84 -3.67 -3.52
N THR A 5 -13.69 -2.47 -3.00
CA THR A 5 -12.39 -1.89 -2.63
C THR A 5 -11.80 -2.60 -1.40
N LEU A 6 -10.49 -2.50 -1.23
CA LEU A 6 -9.77 -3.11 -0.11
C LEU A 6 -10.05 -2.37 1.21
N ARG A 7 -10.11 -3.12 2.30
CA ARG A 7 -10.17 -2.60 3.68
C ARG A 7 -8.77 -2.21 4.15
N ALA A 8 -8.69 -1.41 5.20
CA ALA A 8 -7.43 -0.94 5.77
C ALA A 8 -6.48 -2.09 6.17
N ASP A 9 -7.03 -3.13 6.79
CA ASP A 9 -6.30 -4.34 7.23
C ASP A 9 -5.86 -5.27 6.09
N GLU A 10 -6.32 -5.03 4.88
CA GLU A 10 -5.95 -5.78 3.67
C GLU A 10 -4.81 -5.12 2.88
N ILE A 11 -4.33 -3.97 3.35
CA ILE A 11 -3.33 -3.16 2.66
C ILE A 11 -2.03 -3.12 3.46
N GLU A 12 -0.94 -3.53 2.83
CA GLU A 12 0.41 -3.43 3.38
C GLU A 12 1.06 -2.10 2.99
N VAL A 13 1.75 -1.47 3.95
CA VAL A 13 2.59 -0.29 3.71
C VAL A 13 4.04 -0.73 3.64
N LYS A 14 4.69 -0.56 2.48
CA LYS A 14 6.09 -0.96 2.29
C LYS A 14 6.96 0.27 2.01
N VAL A 15 8.03 0.41 2.78
CA VAL A 15 9.04 1.43 2.55
C VAL A 15 9.77 1.11 1.24
N LYS A 16 9.73 2.04 0.30
CA LYS A 16 10.39 1.93 -1.00
C LYS A 16 11.76 2.58 -1.01
N GLN A 17 11.91 3.70 -0.33
CA GLN A 17 13.14 4.47 -0.27
C GLN A 17 13.23 5.23 1.03
N VAL A 18 14.42 5.26 1.62
CA VAL A 18 14.71 6.07 2.81
C VAL A 18 15.63 7.23 2.41
N GLY A 19 15.25 8.43 2.83
CA GLY A 19 16.03 9.65 2.66
C GLY A 19 16.43 10.25 4.00
N GLU A 20 17.10 11.38 3.98
CA GLU A 20 17.56 12.08 5.19
C GLU A 20 16.41 12.52 6.12
N LYS A 21 15.27 12.88 5.55
CA LYS A 21 14.14 13.50 6.27
C LYS A 21 12.95 12.58 6.51
N GLY A 22 13.06 11.30 6.12
CA GLY A 22 11.97 10.34 6.21
C GLY A 22 12.02 9.29 5.11
N ALA A 23 10.90 8.63 4.87
CA ALA A 23 10.82 7.52 3.93
C ALA A 23 9.65 7.65 2.95
N VAL A 24 9.86 7.22 1.71
CA VAL A 24 8.80 7.04 0.72
C VAL A 24 8.24 5.64 0.87
N ALA A 25 6.92 5.54 0.97
CA ALA A 25 6.22 4.27 1.05
C ALA A 25 5.24 4.07 -0.12
N LEU A 26 4.90 2.82 -0.34
CA LEU A 26 3.89 2.39 -1.31
C LEU A 26 2.89 1.46 -0.62
N LEU A 27 1.66 1.44 -1.15
CA LEU A 27 0.63 0.51 -0.73
C LEU A 27 0.68 -0.75 -1.57
N TYR A 28 0.55 -1.90 -0.92
CA TYR A 28 0.52 -3.21 -1.53
C TYR A 28 -0.63 -4.05 -1.00
N LYS A 29 -0.94 -5.13 -1.68
CA LYS A 29 -1.83 -6.19 -1.22
C LYS A 29 -1.11 -7.54 -1.29
N THR A 30 -1.58 -8.50 -0.54
CA THR A 30 -1.07 -9.88 -0.59
C THR A 30 -1.87 -10.74 -1.55
N ALA A 31 -1.31 -11.87 -1.99
CA ALA A 31 -2.07 -12.87 -2.74
C ALA A 31 -3.22 -13.45 -1.91
N ARG A 32 -3.05 -13.54 -0.56
CA ARG A 32 -4.13 -14.00 0.34
C ARG A 32 -5.30 -13.03 0.38
N THR A 33 -5.03 -11.73 0.34
CA THR A 33 -6.06 -10.70 0.18
C THR A 33 -6.86 -10.92 -1.10
N ASP A 34 -6.16 -11.18 -2.22
CA ASP A 34 -6.84 -11.45 -3.50
C ASP A 34 -7.71 -12.69 -3.44
N MET A 35 -7.23 -13.78 -2.83
CA MET A 35 -8.00 -15.01 -2.64
C MET A 35 -9.27 -14.74 -1.80
N ALA A 36 -9.14 -14.01 -0.68
CA ALA A 36 -10.28 -13.68 0.17
C ALA A 36 -11.33 -12.82 -0.57
N VAL A 37 -10.89 -11.85 -1.38
CA VAL A 37 -11.79 -11.02 -2.19
C VAL A 37 -12.48 -11.84 -3.30
N LEU A 38 -11.77 -12.79 -3.92
CA LEU A 38 -12.34 -13.71 -4.90
C LEU A 38 -13.38 -14.63 -4.25
N ASP A 39 -13.09 -15.20 -3.08
CA ASP A 39 -14.01 -16.02 -2.31
C ASP A 39 -15.28 -15.26 -1.93
N GLU A 40 -15.12 -14.01 -1.47
CA GLU A 40 -16.23 -13.13 -1.10
C GLU A 40 -17.10 -12.76 -2.31
N ALA A 41 -16.48 -12.43 -3.44
CA ALA A 41 -17.20 -11.94 -4.62
C ALA A 41 -17.87 -13.06 -5.44
N PHE A 42 -17.24 -14.22 -5.52
CA PHE A 42 -17.65 -15.29 -6.43
C PHE A 42 -17.96 -16.61 -5.73
N GLY A 43 -17.49 -16.83 -4.50
CA GLY A 43 -17.52 -18.11 -3.81
C GLY A 43 -16.36 -19.02 -4.25
N GLN A 44 -15.84 -19.81 -3.32
CA GLN A 44 -14.63 -20.64 -3.49
C GLN A 44 -14.67 -21.61 -4.68
N ASN A 45 -15.85 -22.04 -5.09
CA ASN A 45 -16.03 -23.02 -6.17
C ASN A 45 -16.22 -22.38 -7.55
N ASN A 46 -16.26 -21.06 -7.64
CA ASN A 46 -16.55 -20.34 -8.89
C ASN A 46 -15.36 -19.55 -9.42
N TRP A 47 -14.19 -19.71 -8.84
CA TRP A 47 -12.95 -19.21 -9.39
C TRP A 47 -11.85 -20.28 -9.31
N THR A 48 -10.85 -20.14 -10.15
CA THR A 48 -9.66 -21.00 -10.18
C THR A 48 -8.48 -20.22 -10.68
N ASN A 49 -7.28 -20.77 -10.56
CA ASN A 49 -6.08 -20.19 -11.17
C ASN A 49 -5.24 -21.26 -11.84
N ASP A 50 -4.46 -20.84 -12.82
CA ASP A 50 -3.50 -21.66 -13.56
C ASP A 50 -2.21 -20.85 -13.79
N TYR A 51 -1.08 -21.54 -13.93
CA TYR A 51 0.22 -20.94 -14.21
C TYR A 51 0.79 -21.46 -15.51
N LYS A 52 1.38 -20.57 -16.31
CA LYS A 52 2.03 -20.92 -17.58
C LYS A 52 3.36 -20.18 -17.70
N GLU A 53 4.39 -20.90 -18.11
CA GLU A 53 5.62 -20.28 -18.51
C GLU A 53 5.54 -19.88 -19.99
N ILE A 54 5.78 -18.60 -20.27
CA ILE A 54 5.77 -18.05 -21.63
C ILE A 54 7.06 -17.23 -21.82
N LYS A 55 7.94 -17.69 -22.69
CA LYS A 55 9.22 -17.02 -22.99
C LYS A 55 10.09 -16.77 -21.74
N GLY A 56 10.15 -17.75 -20.84
CA GLY A 56 10.92 -17.68 -19.60
C GLY A 56 10.31 -16.80 -18.50
N ASN A 57 9.06 -16.35 -18.66
CA ASN A 57 8.35 -15.59 -17.64
C ASN A 57 7.13 -16.37 -17.14
N LEU A 58 6.89 -16.33 -15.84
CA LEU A 58 5.75 -16.98 -15.21
C LEU A 58 4.50 -16.12 -15.30
N TYR A 59 3.48 -16.62 -15.97
CA TYR A 59 2.15 -16.01 -16.02
C TYR A 59 1.19 -16.74 -15.09
N CYS A 60 0.35 -15.98 -14.40
CA CYS A 60 -0.81 -16.51 -13.70
C CYS A 60 -2.09 -16.07 -14.42
N GLY A 61 -2.99 -17.01 -14.63
CA GLY A 61 -4.37 -16.76 -15.03
C GLY A 61 -5.30 -16.95 -13.85
N ILE A 62 -6.25 -16.06 -13.65
CA ILE A 62 -7.39 -16.27 -12.77
C ILE A 62 -8.62 -16.41 -13.64
N GLY A 63 -9.29 -17.56 -13.53
CA GLY A 63 -10.53 -17.89 -14.21
C GLY A 63 -11.72 -17.72 -13.28
N ILE A 64 -12.74 -17.00 -13.71
CA ILE A 64 -14.00 -16.85 -12.99
C ILE A 64 -15.12 -17.48 -13.80
N ARG A 65 -15.91 -18.32 -13.15
CA ARG A 65 -17.05 -19.00 -13.76
C ARG A 65 -18.21 -18.03 -13.92
N MET A 66 -18.66 -17.85 -15.16
CA MET A 66 -19.82 -17.02 -15.49
C MET A 66 -21.11 -17.75 -15.11
N ALA A 67 -22.00 -17.05 -14.40
CA ALA A 67 -23.23 -17.65 -13.90
C ALA A 67 -24.23 -18.02 -15.01
N ASP A 68 -24.20 -17.28 -16.12
CA ASP A 68 -25.11 -17.45 -17.27
C ASP A 68 -24.69 -18.59 -18.22
N THR A 69 -23.41 -18.77 -18.44
CA THR A 69 -22.88 -19.77 -19.38
C THR A 69 -22.26 -20.99 -18.68
N GLY A 70 -21.85 -20.86 -17.42
CA GLY A 70 -21.06 -21.86 -16.72
C GLY A 70 -19.60 -21.94 -17.17
N GLU A 71 -19.20 -21.16 -18.15
CA GLU A 71 -17.83 -21.11 -18.68
C GLU A 71 -16.90 -20.26 -17.84
N TYR A 72 -15.60 -20.56 -17.90
CA TYR A 72 -14.56 -19.75 -17.25
C TYR A 72 -14.04 -18.65 -18.18
N VAL A 73 -14.16 -17.40 -17.75
CA VAL A 73 -13.46 -16.28 -18.36
C VAL A 73 -12.13 -16.11 -17.65
N TRP A 74 -11.04 -16.02 -18.40
CA TRP A 74 -9.68 -15.96 -17.89
C TRP A 74 -9.04 -14.60 -18.10
N ARG A 75 -8.33 -14.11 -17.08
CA ARG A 75 -7.46 -12.93 -17.18
C ARG A 75 -6.08 -13.28 -16.66
N TRP A 76 -5.07 -13.03 -17.52
CA TRP A 76 -3.69 -13.42 -17.31
C TRP A 76 -2.80 -12.22 -17.08
N ASP A 77 -1.79 -12.34 -16.22
CA ASP A 77 -0.68 -11.38 -16.11
C ASP A 77 0.61 -12.08 -15.70
N CYS A 78 1.73 -11.40 -15.98
CA CYS A 78 3.08 -11.90 -15.76
C CYS A 78 3.60 -11.47 -14.40
N GLY A 79 4.24 -12.37 -13.66
CA GLY A 79 5.03 -12.04 -12.48
C GLY A 79 6.36 -11.40 -12.85
N ILE A 80 6.96 -10.73 -11.89
CA ILE A 80 8.31 -10.19 -11.98
C ILE A 80 9.15 -10.87 -10.91
N GLU A 81 10.25 -11.49 -11.33
CA GLU A 81 11.22 -12.09 -10.43
C GLU A 81 11.83 -11.03 -9.50
N SER A 82 11.76 -11.25 -8.19
CA SER A 82 12.37 -10.33 -7.22
C SER A 82 13.85 -10.63 -7.10
N ARG A 83 14.70 -9.68 -7.47
CA ARG A 83 16.16 -9.80 -7.34
C ARG A 83 16.68 -9.55 -5.92
N ALA A 84 15.82 -9.36 -4.94
CA ALA A 84 16.19 -8.92 -3.60
C ALA A 84 16.06 -10.00 -2.52
N ASP A 85 15.52 -11.17 -2.85
CA ASP A 85 15.26 -12.22 -1.89
C ASP A 85 16.32 -13.34 -1.99
N ASP A 86 16.57 -14.01 -0.86
CA ASP A 86 17.49 -15.14 -0.76
C ASP A 86 17.14 -16.28 -1.74
N GLU A 87 18.16 -16.97 -2.20
CA GLU A 87 18.10 -18.11 -3.11
C GLU A 87 16.99 -19.12 -2.72
N GLY A 88 15.97 -19.26 -3.57
CA GLY A 88 14.79 -20.11 -3.34
C GLY A 88 13.48 -19.37 -3.03
N ASN A 89 13.50 -18.11 -2.61
CA ASN A 89 12.30 -17.29 -2.43
C ASN A 89 11.89 -16.54 -3.72
N GLU A 90 12.79 -16.42 -4.70
CA GLU A 90 12.57 -15.73 -5.96
C GLU A 90 11.38 -16.30 -6.74
N LYS A 91 11.35 -17.63 -6.95
CA LYS A 91 10.26 -18.32 -7.67
C LYS A 91 8.91 -18.21 -6.95
N LYS A 92 8.92 -18.28 -5.61
CA LYS A 92 7.71 -18.10 -4.79
C LYS A 92 7.23 -16.65 -4.88
N GLY A 93 8.14 -15.68 -4.88
CA GLY A 93 7.86 -14.27 -5.07
C GLY A 93 7.24 -13.99 -6.43
N GLU A 94 7.79 -14.55 -7.49
CA GLU A 94 7.30 -14.43 -8.88
C GLU A 94 5.88 -14.98 -9.03
N ALA A 95 5.60 -16.19 -8.53
CA ALA A 95 4.27 -16.79 -8.59
C ALA A 95 3.23 -15.94 -7.83
N SER A 96 3.57 -15.46 -6.64
CA SER A 96 2.72 -14.57 -5.86
C SER A 96 2.49 -13.23 -6.54
N ASP A 97 3.51 -12.68 -7.21
CA ASP A 97 3.38 -11.44 -7.97
C ASP A 97 2.50 -11.63 -9.20
N ALA A 98 2.68 -12.70 -9.97
CA ALA A 98 1.83 -13.04 -11.10
C ALA A 98 0.36 -13.16 -10.70
N PHE A 99 0.07 -13.82 -9.58
CA PHE A 99 -1.30 -13.96 -9.06
C PHE A 99 -1.92 -12.59 -8.69
N LYS A 100 -1.20 -11.74 -7.93
CA LYS A 100 -1.67 -10.41 -7.57
C LYS A 100 -1.93 -9.53 -8.79
N ARG A 101 -1.10 -9.63 -9.81
CA ARG A 101 -1.26 -8.88 -11.06
C ARG A 101 -2.48 -9.37 -11.84
N ALA A 102 -2.69 -10.69 -11.93
CA ALA A 102 -3.90 -11.26 -12.50
C ALA A 102 -5.17 -10.83 -11.74
N GLY A 103 -5.13 -10.81 -10.39
CA GLY A 103 -6.20 -10.28 -9.54
C GLY A 103 -6.52 -8.81 -9.85
N THR A 104 -5.49 -7.98 -10.07
CA THR A 104 -5.67 -6.58 -10.47
C THR A 104 -6.39 -6.44 -11.82
N ARG A 105 -6.19 -7.37 -12.74
CA ARG A 105 -6.95 -7.39 -14.01
C ARG A 105 -8.44 -7.65 -13.80
N TRP A 106 -8.80 -8.36 -12.76
CA TRP A 106 -10.19 -8.53 -12.32
C TRP A 106 -10.74 -7.34 -11.54
N GLY A 107 -9.90 -6.44 -11.09
CA GLY A 107 -10.29 -5.20 -10.38
C GLY A 107 -9.88 -5.17 -8.92
N ILE A 108 -9.26 -6.23 -8.40
CA ILE A 108 -8.86 -6.31 -6.98
C ILE A 108 -7.68 -5.38 -6.73
N GLY A 109 -7.87 -4.40 -5.84
CA GLY A 109 -6.81 -3.47 -5.44
C GLY A 109 -6.39 -2.48 -6.52
N ARG A 110 -7.19 -2.24 -7.57
CA ARG A 110 -6.90 -1.20 -8.57
C ARG A 110 -6.85 0.19 -7.96
N GLU A 111 -7.61 0.44 -6.92
CA GLU A 111 -7.63 1.68 -6.16
C GLU A 111 -6.26 2.05 -5.58
N LEU A 112 -5.39 1.07 -5.29
CA LEU A 112 -4.04 1.34 -4.79
C LEU A 112 -3.18 2.14 -5.78
N TYR A 113 -3.46 2.05 -7.08
CA TYR A 113 -2.79 2.87 -8.10
C TYR A 113 -3.21 4.34 -8.07
N THR A 114 -4.27 4.68 -7.32
CA THR A 114 -4.70 6.07 -7.11
C THR A 114 -4.09 6.68 -5.84
N SER A 115 -3.17 5.95 -5.18
CA SER A 115 -2.51 6.39 -3.95
C SER A 115 -1.85 7.75 -4.14
N PRO A 116 -2.03 8.68 -3.20
CA PRO A 116 -1.23 9.89 -3.16
C PRO A 116 0.24 9.55 -2.92
N PHE A 117 1.13 10.51 -3.15
CA PHE A 117 2.54 10.35 -2.78
C PHE A 117 2.65 10.24 -1.25
N ILE A 118 3.16 9.10 -0.77
CA ILE A 118 3.27 8.81 0.66
C ILE A 118 4.70 9.08 1.11
N PHE A 119 4.87 10.13 1.91
CA PHE A 119 6.11 10.44 2.59
C PHE A 119 5.90 10.30 4.09
N LEU A 120 6.51 9.28 4.68
CA LEU A 120 6.45 8.99 6.11
C LEU A 120 7.44 9.90 6.85
N SER A 121 6.92 10.67 7.83
CA SER A 121 7.74 11.52 8.71
C SER A 121 8.31 10.67 9.85
N VAL A 122 9.42 10.00 9.58
CA VAL A 122 10.06 9.04 10.49
C VAL A 122 11.55 9.34 10.64
N SER A 123 12.12 8.96 11.79
CA SER A 123 13.55 9.16 12.06
C SER A 123 14.41 8.26 11.19
N THR A 124 15.48 8.83 10.64
CA THR A 124 16.44 8.15 9.77
C THR A 124 17.88 8.36 10.24
N VAL A 125 18.75 7.47 9.86
CA VAL A 125 20.19 7.51 10.15
C VAL A 125 21.01 7.35 8.87
N ALA A 126 22.19 7.92 8.85
CA ALA A 126 23.13 7.72 7.73
C ALA A 126 23.56 6.25 7.66
N ALA A 127 23.49 5.65 6.47
CA ALA A 127 23.81 4.24 6.19
C ALA A 127 24.94 4.09 5.16
N GLY A 128 25.90 5.01 5.18
CA GLY A 128 27.04 5.02 4.25
C GLY A 128 26.75 5.69 2.91
N LYS A 129 27.41 5.20 1.86
CA LYS A 129 27.28 5.72 0.48
C LYS A 129 26.96 4.58 -0.49
N ASP A 130 26.27 4.87 -1.57
CA ASP A 130 26.05 3.94 -2.67
C ASP A 130 27.31 3.78 -3.55
N THR A 131 27.25 2.89 -4.54
CA THR A 131 28.33 2.65 -5.52
C THR A 131 28.73 3.86 -6.34
N LYS A 132 27.88 4.92 -6.35
CA LYS A 132 28.13 6.20 -7.03
C LYS A 132 28.55 7.31 -6.06
N GLY A 133 28.86 6.96 -4.79
CA GLY A 133 29.29 7.90 -3.75
C GLY A 133 28.18 8.76 -3.13
N ARG A 134 26.90 8.52 -3.44
CA ARG A 134 25.76 9.28 -2.91
C ARG A 134 25.38 8.78 -1.50
N PRO A 135 25.01 9.69 -0.56
CA PRO A 135 24.59 9.29 0.77
C PRO A 135 23.43 8.28 0.72
N ARG A 136 23.49 7.26 1.56
CA ARG A 136 22.39 6.32 1.83
C ARG A 136 21.90 6.55 3.24
N TYR A 137 20.60 6.33 3.42
CA TYR A 137 19.92 6.44 4.71
C TYR A 137 19.14 5.15 4.99
N ALA A 138 18.95 4.85 6.27
CA ALA A 138 18.12 3.77 6.75
C ALA A 138 17.14 4.31 7.80
N LEU A 139 16.08 3.58 8.09
CA LEU A 139 15.23 3.89 9.23
C LEU A 139 16.06 3.76 10.52
N ALA A 140 15.88 4.67 11.46
CA ALA A 140 16.56 4.65 12.75
C ALA A 140 16.20 3.37 13.53
N ASP A 141 14.94 2.95 13.45
CA ASP A 141 14.50 1.64 13.89
C ASP A 141 14.40 0.70 12.68
N LYS A 142 15.29 -0.30 12.62
CA LYS A 142 15.32 -1.30 11.55
C LYS A 142 14.11 -2.25 11.55
N PHE A 143 13.37 -2.32 12.65
CA PHE A 143 12.18 -3.14 12.81
C PHE A 143 10.88 -2.34 12.65
N ALA A 144 10.98 -1.03 12.38
CA ALA A 144 9.81 -0.18 12.18
C ALA A 144 8.87 -0.78 11.12
N SER A 145 7.63 -0.94 11.50
CA SER A 145 6.54 -1.38 10.63
C SER A 145 5.44 -0.32 10.58
N PHE A 146 4.70 -0.32 9.48
CA PHE A 146 3.66 0.67 9.24
C PHE A 146 2.39 -0.03 8.77
N SER A 147 1.24 0.47 9.22
CA SER A 147 -0.07 -0.06 8.85
C SER A 147 -1.02 1.06 8.43
N VAL A 148 -2.00 0.70 7.60
CA VAL A 148 -3.09 1.59 7.25
C VAL A 148 -4.10 1.59 8.41
N LYS A 149 -4.18 2.71 9.13
CA LYS A 149 -5.17 2.91 10.18
C LYS A 149 -6.56 3.19 9.62
N LYS A 150 -6.63 3.99 8.56
CA LYS A 150 -7.87 4.37 7.91
C LYS A 150 -7.65 4.57 6.43
N ILE A 151 -8.61 4.13 5.64
CA ILE A 151 -8.68 4.41 4.20
C ILE A 151 -10.12 4.73 3.82
N GLY A 152 -10.29 5.70 2.93
CA GLY A 152 -11.56 6.07 2.34
C GLY A 152 -11.44 6.19 0.82
N TYR A 153 -12.56 5.98 0.13
CA TYR A 153 -12.64 6.00 -1.32
C TYR A 153 -13.75 6.95 -1.76
N ASP A 154 -13.56 7.59 -2.90
CA ASP A 154 -14.60 8.38 -3.57
C ASP A 154 -15.51 7.49 -4.43
N GLU A 155 -16.51 8.09 -5.08
CA GLU A 155 -17.46 7.45 -5.99
C GLU A 155 -16.78 6.76 -7.20
N ASN A 156 -15.59 7.22 -7.57
CA ASN A 156 -14.80 6.65 -8.66
C ASN A 156 -13.80 5.59 -8.16
N ARG A 157 -13.97 5.15 -6.89
CA ARG A 157 -13.09 4.18 -6.21
C ARG A 157 -11.63 4.64 -6.09
N ARG A 158 -11.39 5.96 -6.03
CA ARG A 158 -10.06 6.53 -5.82
C ARG A 158 -9.86 6.78 -4.34
N ILE A 159 -8.63 6.63 -3.86
CA ILE A 159 -8.30 6.93 -2.47
C ILE A 159 -8.55 8.42 -2.20
N SER A 160 -9.53 8.71 -1.33
CA SER A 160 -9.92 10.04 -0.90
C SER A 160 -9.45 10.37 0.52
N GLU A 161 -9.17 9.35 1.31
CA GLU A 161 -8.64 9.48 2.67
C GLU A 161 -7.64 8.35 2.94
N LEU A 162 -6.51 8.67 3.60
CA LEU A 162 -5.52 7.69 4.00
C LEU A 162 -4.79 8.16 5.27
N VAL A 163 -4.80 7.32 6.29
CA VAL A 163 -4.05 7.54 7.53
C VAL A 163 -3.16 6.32 7.76
N ILE A 164 -1.86 6.56 7.97
CA ILE A 164 -0.87 5.52 8.25
C ILE A 164 -0.28 5.77 9.64
N GLU A 165 -0.15 4.70 10.41
CA GLU A 165 0.47 4.70 11.73
C GLU A 165 1.68 3.75 11.79
N ASP A 166 2.55 4.00 12.76
CA ASP A 166 3.63 3.09 13.13
C ASP A 166 3.12 1.98 14.09
N GLU A 167 4.00 1.04 14.46
CA GLU A 167 3.70 -0.05 15.40
C GLU A 167 3.33 0.41 16.82
N LYS A 168 3.58 1.70 17.16
CA LYS A 168 3.23 2.32 18.45
C LYS A 168 1.91 3.10 18.39
N GLY A 169 1.28 3.13 17.20
CA GLY A 169 0.03 3.86 16.95
C GLY A 169 0.22 5.36 16.68
N ASN A 170 1.47 5.83 16.48
CA ASN A 170 1.71 7.23 16.11
C ASN A 170 1.38 7.43 14.63
N ILE A 171 0.67 8.50 14.31
CA ILE A 171 0.34 8.86 12.95
C ILE A 171 1.58 9.41 12.24
N VAL A 172 2.01 8.71 11.19
CA VAL A 172 3.20 9.07 10.40
C VAL A 172 2.85 9.64 9.02
N TYR A 173 1.58 9.51 8.60
CA TYR A 173 1.07 10.07 7.35
C TYR A 173 -0.43 10.28 7.40
N THR A 174 -0.92 11.39 6.80
CA THR A 174 -2.35 11.68 6.62
C THR A 174 -2.60 12.32 5.26
N PHE A 175 -3.66 11.84 4.58
CA PHE A 175 -4.17 12.42 3.34
C PHE A 175 -5.72 12.50 3.40
N PRO A 176 -6.33 13.61 2.98
CA PRO A 176 -5.68 14.88 2.61
C PRO A 176 -4.94 15.47 3.82
N LYS A 177 -3.91 16.25 3.56
CA LYS A 177 -3.18 16.93 4.64
C LYS A 177 -4.15 17.83 5.41
N VAL A 178 -4.39 17.51 6.67
CA VAL A 178 -5.14 18.42 7.55
C VAL A 178 -4.32 19.70 7.66
N LYS A 179 -4.89 20.86 7.22
CA LYS A 179 -4.29 22.16 7.52
C LYS A 179 -4.27 22.26 9.05
N GLN A 180 -3.09 22.20 9.67
CA GLN A 180 -2.99 22.54 11.09
C GLN A 180 -3.58 23.93 11.25
N ALA A 181 -4.62 24.05 12.08
CA ALA A 181 -5.14 25.34 12.47
C ALA A 181 -3.94 26.13 13.04
N ALA A 182 -3.70 27.30 12.51
CA ALA A 182 -2.61 28.16 12.96
C ALA A 182 -2.72 28.31 14.48
N LYS A 183 -1.64 27.95 15.19
CA LYS A 183 -1.57 28.12 16.65
C LYS A 183 -1.85 29.59 16.91
N PRO A 184 -2.85 29.96 17.74
CA PRO A 184 -3.15 31.37 18.01
C PRO A 184 -1.88 32.04 18.54
N PRO A 185 -1.59 33.28 18.16
CA PRO A 185 -0.40 33.99 18.61
C PRO A 185 -0.44 34.09 20.15
N ALA A 186 0.62 33.58 20.77
CA ALA A 186 0.81 33.71 22.20
C ALA A 186 1.05 35.21 22.54
N GLY A 187 0.20 35.78 23.37
CA GLY A 187 0.49 37.01 24.06
C GLY A 187 -0.22 38.27 23.54
N ALA A 188 -1.45 38.47 23.99
CA ALA A 188 -1.91 39.82 24.29
C ALA A 188 -2.20 39.87 25.80
N VAL A 189 -1.20 40.19 26.59
CA VAL A 189 -1.36 40.59 27.97
C VAL A 189 -2.09 41.92 27.92
N LYS A 190 -3.35 41.95 28.36
CA LYS A 190 -4.05 43.18 28.67
C LYS A 190 -3.49 43.71 29.96
N SER A 191 -2.69 44.79 29.89
CA SER A 191 -2.40 45.63 31.06
C SER A 191 -3.67 46.34 31.46
N SER A 192 -4.21 45.99 32.60
CA SER A 192 -5.19 46.81 33.31
C SER A 192 -4.45 47.94 34.01
N ALA A 193 -4.67 49.17 33.58
CA ALA A 193 -4.31 50.34 34.34
C ALA A 193 -5.29 50.48 35.51
N PRO A 194 -4.86 50.97 36.69
CA PRO A 194 -5.76 51.26 37.79
C PRO A 194 -6.40 52.61 37.56
N ASP A 195 -7.72 52.71 37.72
CA ASP A 195 -8.43 53.97 37.87
C ASP A 195 -8.17 54.53 39.25
N GLU A 196 -7.66 55.76 39.29
CA GLU A 196 -7.65 56.62 40.46
C GLU A 196 -8.92 57.50 40.47
N GLU A 197 -9.50 57.63 41.65
CA GLU A 197 -10.58 58.50 42.16
C GLU A 197 -12.02 58.16 41.81
#